data_16dd040427a1dbc393587a7d51127ce4
#
_entry.id   16dd040427a1dbc393587a7d51127ce4
#
_cell.length_a   1.000
_cell.length_b   1.000
_cell.length_c   1.000
_cell.angle_alpha   90.00
_cell.angle_beta   90.00
_cell.angle_gamma   90.00
#
_symmetry.space_group_name_H-M   'P 1'
#
loop_
_entity.id
_entity.type
_entity.pdbx_description
1 polymer ?
#
loop_
_entity_poly.entity_id
_entity_poly.type
_entity_poly.pdbx_seq_one_letter_code
_entity_poly.pdbx_strand_id
1 'polypeptide(L)'
;MKNKYLQLITFFAFSSLFLSSCSDDDDAVSNVVTPPSDYTFEKDGTSTVSFTGQTIRLKQAIELYNGMKDNTMTKAKLTEMFKDGTGFAGTGVSNSTKQIRSKTFSSSNGHSATVVNVFDTWIDDFTGNVIPNWTTTAADGTAGKMTDSKRTVYINAKGYELTQLFTKGLIGGLALDQIVNGYLAPVKITAAAKAANDAGTPYKDGKNYTALEHYWDEGFGYLYGLEADYKNPTLSGNGDVLLNKYTGKVDGSSHPGIAKKIYDAFIMGRAAIVAKNYTVMDAQAKIIKVELSKVIMQKSADYLNGYVSKKADGNMADAIHALSEGYGFIMSLQATNDGTGKPYFSATEVNAMLAKLENFWTVTDADCTSMATTILAAMPQ
;
A
#
# COMPACT_ATOMS: atom_id res chain seq x y z
N MET A 1 5.24 45.71 63.78
CA MET A 1 5.38 44.88 65.00
C MET A 1 5.72 43.44 64.55
N LYS A 2 6.79 42.97 65.13
CA LYS A 2 7.47 41.66 64.86
C LYS A 2 6.61 40.53 65.38
N ASN A 3 6.66 39.37 64.73
CA ASN A 3 6.80 38.10 65.47
C ASN A 3 7.36 36.99 64.53
N LYS A 4 8.48 36.45 64.96
CA LYS A 4 9.18 35.28 64.47
C LYS A 4 8.55 34.04 65.09
N TYR A 5 8.36 32.98 64.34
CA TYR A 5 8.22 31.64 64.91
C TYR A 5 9.29 30.71 64.31
N LEU A 6 10.07 30.21 65.22
CA LEU A 6 11.13 29.21 65.11
C LEU A 6 10.47 27.85 65.05
N GLN A 7 10.73 27.03 63.98
CA GLN A 7 10.31 25.65 63.96
C GLN A 7 11.49 24.70 64.26
N LEU A 8 11.23 23.88 65.25
CA LEU A 8 12.08 22.87 65.84
C LEU A 8 12.09 21.64 64.91
N ILE A 9 13.27 21.16 64.51
CA ILE A 9 13.48 19.94 63.74
C ILE A 9 13.68 18.80 64.74
N THR A 10 12.74 17.83 64.74
CA THR A 10 12.87 16.59 65.55
C THR A 10 13.37 15.48 64.61
N PHE A 11 14.57 14.99 64.87
CA PHE A 11 15.17 13.82 64.20
C PHE A 11 14.58 12.55 64.81
N PHE A 12 13.86 11.76 64.02
CA PHE A 12 13.45 10.40 64.38
C PHE A 12 14.34 9.41 63.64
N ALA A 13 15.23 8.75 64.33
CA ALA A 13 16.02 7.64 63.84
C ALA A 13 15.15 6.37 63.83
N PHE A 14 14.83 5.86 62.64
CA PHE A 14 14.15 4.56 62.48
C PHE A 14 15.20 3.51 62.08
N SER A 15 15.42 2.59 63.01
CA SER A 15 16.28 1.42 62.79
C SER A 15 15.53 0.41 61.96
N SER A 16 15.92 0.20 60.69
CA SER A 16 15.34 -0.79 59.80
C SER A 16 16.11 -2.10 59.89
N LEU A 17 15.42 -3.13 60.34
CA LEU A 17 15.80 -4.52 60.22
C LEU A 17 15.78 -4.91 58.72
N PHE A 18 16.92 -5.33 58.19
CA PHE A 18 17.02 -5.99 56.89
C PHE A 18 16.49 -7.39 57.02
N LEU A 19 15.29 -7.66 56.50
CA LEU A 19 14.86 -9.00 56.09
C LEU A 19 15.30 -9.18 54.64
N SER A 20 16.32 -9.99 54.44
CA SER A 20 16.73 -10.47 53.12
C SER A 20 15.65 -11.44 52.62
N SER A 21 14.74 -10.97 51.81
CA SER A 21 13.87 -11.81 50.98
C SER A 21 14.58 -11.98 49.66
N CYS A 22 15.17 -13.17 49.43
CA CYS A 22 15.46 -13.62 48.06
C CYS A 22 14.10 -13.84 47.36
N SER A 23 13.67 -12.91 46.59
CA SER A 23 12.75 -13.17 45.48
C SER A 23 13.64 -13.49 44.29
N ASP A 24 13.49 -14.68 43.75
CA ASP A 24 13.91 -15.00 42.39
C ASP A 24 13.10 -14.08 41.46
N ASP A 25 13.60 -12.89 41.23
CA ASP A 25 13.18 -12.09 40.09
C ASP A 25 13.76 -12.81 38.86
N ASP A 26 12.93 -13.59 38.20
CA ASP A 26 13.11 -13.89 36.78
C ASP A 26 13.23 -12.51 36.10
N ASP A 27 14.44 -12.01 35.93
CA ASP A 27 14.77 -10.90 35.06
C ASP A 27 14.30 -11.29 33.67
N ALA A 28 13.04 -10.97 33.36
CA ALA A 28 12.58 -10.89 32.00
C ALA A 28 13.49 -9.84 31.34
N VAL A 29 14.55 -10.32 30.68
CA VAL A 29 15.44 -9.48 29.88
C VAL A 29 14.52 -8.78 28.87
N SER A 30 14.18 -7.57 29.18
CA SER A 30 13.43 -6.70 28.29
C SER A 30 14.35 -6.51 27.07
N ASN A 31 14.07 -7.26 25.99
CA ASN A 31 14.79 -7.13 24.72
C ASN A 31 14.52 -5.73 24.17
N VAL A 32 15.30 -4.78 24.62
CA VAL A 32 15.24 -3.37 24.18
C VAL A 32 15.55 -3.35 22.68
N VAL A 33 14.62 -2.83 21.89
CA VAL A 33 14.83 -2.67 20.46
C VAL A 33 15.47 -1.34 20.18
N THR A 34 16.68 -1.36 19.63
CA THR A 34 17.36 -0.16 19.14
C THR A 34 17.40 -0.20 17.61
N PRO A 35 16.57 0.61 16.93
CA PRO A 35 16.55 0.63 15.48
C PRO A 35 17.79 1.36 14.93
N PRO A 36 18.29 1.00 13.74
CA PRO A 36 19.26 1.80 13.01
C PRO A 36 18.61 3.12 12.53
N SER A 37 19.44 4.06 12.06
CA SER A 37 18.98 5.36 11.52
C SER A 37 18.22 5.26 10.20
N ASP A 38 18.44 4.19 9.45
CA ASP A 38 17.86 3.91 8.14
C ASP A 38 17.62 2.40 7.98
N TYR A 39 17.10 1.98 6.81
CA TYR A 39 16.78 0.57 6.57
C TYR A 39 18.03 -0.24 6.21
N THR A 40 19.03 -0.25 7.11
CA THR A 40 20.26 -1.01 7.00
C THR A 40 20.30 -2.14 8.02
N PHE A 41 20.33 -3.38 7.54
CA PHE A 41 20.41 -4.58 8.37
C PHE A 41 21.47 -5.50 7.78
N GLU A 42 22.44 -5.87 8.61
CA GLU A 42 23.60 -6.65 8.21
C GLU A 42 23.88 -7.81 9.19
N LYS A 43 24.49 -8.86 8.68
CA LYS A 43 25.06 -9.94 9.45
C LYS A 43 26.44 -10.25 8.89
N ASP A 44 27.45 -10.25 9.75
CA ASP A 44 28.85 -10.48 9.37
C ASP A 44 29.32 -9.57 8.23
N GLY A 45 28.94 -8.29 8.26
CA GLY A 45 29.29 -7.28 7.25
C GLY A 45 28.58 -7.43 5.89
N THR A 46 27.58 -8.31 5.81
CA THR A 46 26.80 -8.54 4.59
C THR A 46 25.33 -8.18 4.83
N SER A 47 24.74 -7.43 3.89
CA SER A 47 23.32 -7.06 4.00
C SER A 47 22.43 -8.29 4.08
N THR A 48 21.45 -8.22 4.99
CA THR A 48 20.37 -9.22 5.12
C THR A 48 19.07 -8.76 4.46
N VAL A 49 19.03 -7.53 3.90
CA VAL A 49 17.84 -6.96 3.25
C VAL A 49 17.62 -7.59 1.87
N SER A 50 16.42 -8.09 1.60
CA SER A 50 16.13 -8.82 0.37
C SER A 50 14.68 -8.66 -0.10
N PHE A 51 14.47 -7.89 -1.19
CA PHE A 51 13.15 -7.64 -1.81
C PHE A 51 13.17 -7.57 -3.35
N THR A 52 14.14 -8.21 -3.99
CA THR A 52 14.30 -8.17 -5.47
C THR A 52 13.04 -8.56 -6.23
N GLY A 53 12.27 -9.53 -5.72
CA GLY A 53 11.04 -9.98 -6.37
C GLY A 53 9.95 -8.88 -6.43
N GLN A 54 9.89 -8.02 -5.43
CA GLN A 54 8.96 -6.90 -5.35
C GLN A 54 9.38 -5.79 -6.31
N THR A 55 10.66 -5.45 -6.34
CA THR A 55 11.24 -4.51 -7.32
C THR A 55 10.89 -4.92 -8.76
N ILE A 56 11.02 -6.20 -9.08
CA ILE A 56 10.68 -6.72 -10.41
C ILE A 56 9.19 -6.49 -10.71
N ARG A 57 8.27 -6.85 -9.81
CA ARG A 57 6.82 -6.66 -10.03
C ARG A 57 6.42 -5.20 -10.16
N LEU A 58 7.06 -4.32 -9.41
CA LEU A 58 6.82 -2.87 -9.52
C LEU A 58 7.28 -2.35 -10.90
N LYS A 59 8.43 -2.81 -11.40
CA LYS A 59 8.88 -2.49 -12.77
C LYS A 59 7.92 -3.05 -13.83
N GLN A 60 7.46 -4.28 -13.65
CA GLN A 60 6.45 -4.89 -14.53
C GLN A 60 5.15 -4.07 -14.53
N ALA A 61 4.69 -3.57 -13.37
CA ALA A 61 3.50 -2.74 -13.27
C ALA A 61 3.65 -1.40 -14.03
N ILE A 62 4.84 -0.77 -13.98
CA ILE A 62 5.13 0.45 -14.75
C ILE A 62 5.09 0.16 -16.25
N GLU A 63 5.72 -0.93 -16.71
CA GLU A 63 5.76 -1.26 -18.14
C GLU A 63 4.37 -1.63 -18.65
N LEU A 64 3.57 -2.34 -17.84
CA LEU A 64 2.18 -2.65 -18.17
C LEU A 64 1.31 -1.39 -18.24
N TYR A 65 1.49 -0.43 -17.32
CA TYR A 65 0.84 0.88 -17.41
C TYR A 65 1.15 1.60 -18.71
N ASN A 66 2.41 1.56 -19.15
CA ASN A 66 2.80 2.15 -20.43
C ASN A 66 2.15 1.42 -21.61
N GLY A 67 2.06 0.08 -21.53
CA GLY A 67 1.34 -0.73 -22.51
C GLY A 67 -0.15 -0.39 -22.60
N MET A 68 -0.80 -0.15 -21.46
CA MET A 68 -2.21 0.27 -21.41
C MET A 68 -2.45 1.72 -21.90
N LYS A 69 -1.42 2.40 -22.40
CA LYS A 69 -1.48 3.73 -23.06
C LYS A 69 -1.10 3.68 -24.53
N ASP A 70 -0.71 2.52 -25.02
CA ASP A 70 -0.21 2.35 -26.37
C ASP A 70 -1.26 1.66 -27.24
N ASN A 71 -1.75 2.38 -28.24
CA ASN A 71 -2.76 1.88 -29.16
C ASN A 71 -2.27 0.83 -30.19
N THR A 72 -0.99 0.49 -30.13
CA THR A 72 -0.39 -0.61 -30.94
C THR A 72 -0.39 -1.94 -30.17
N MET A 73 -0.74 -1.93 -28.88
CA MET A 73 -0.74 -3.13 -28.06
C MET A 73 -1.87 -4.09 -28.43
N THR A 74 -1.56 -5.37 -28.34
CA THR A 74 -2.53 -6.44 -28.58
C THR A 74 -3.02 -7.04 -27.26
N LYS A 75 -4.23 -7.64 -27.28
CA LYS A 75 -4.74 -8.40 -26.13
C LYS A 75 -3.74 -9.48 -25.70
N ALA A 76 -3.19 -10.24 -26.65
CA ALA A 76 -2.23 -11.30 -26.34
C ALA A 76 -1.01 -10.76 -25.57
N LYS A 77 -0.47 -9.62 -26.01
CA LYS A 77 0.70 -8.99 -25.36
C LYS A 77 0.42 -8.49 -23.95
N LEU A 78 -0.68 -7.76 -23.74
CA LEU A 78 -1.06 -7.27 -22.42
C LEU A 78 -1.42 -8.43 -21.46
N THR A 79 -2.07 -9.49 -21.98
CA THR A 79 -2.37 -10.69 -21.18
C THR A 79 -1.09 -11.42 -20.77
N GLU A 80 -0.14 -11.61 -21.70
CA GLU A 80 1.17 -12.18 -21.43
C GLU A 80 1.90 -11.41 -20.32
N MET A 81 1.93 -10.06 -20.40
CA MET A 81 2.56 -9.22 -19.40
C MET A 81 1.88 -9.36 -18.03
N PHE A 82 0.57 -9.27 -17.97
CA PHE A 82 -0.16 -9.28 -16.70
C PHE A 82 -0.21 -10.65 -16.05
N LYS A 83 -0.55 -11.69 -16.82
CA LYS A 83 -0.88 -13.03 -16.35
C LYS A 83 0.35 -13.94 -16.27
N ASP A 84 1.17 -13.94 -17.32
CA ASP A 84 2.26 -14.90 -17.44
C ASP A 84 3.57 -14.34 -16.87
N GLY A 85 3.67 -13.01 -16.75
CA GLY A 85 4.86 -12.32 -16.24
C GLY A 85 6.02 -12.28 -17.25
N THR A 86 5.69 -12.46 -18.52
CA THR A 86 6.60 -12.43 -19.67
C THR A 86 6.24 -11.29 -20.62
N GLY A 87 6.92 -11.19 -21.74
CA GLY A 87 6.62 -10.15 -22.74
C GLY A 87 7.09 -8.74 -22.38
N PHE A 88 7.79 -8.54 -21.29
CA PHE A 88 8.39 -7.28 -20.89
C PHE A 88 9.71 -7.05 -21.64
N ALA A 89 10.01 -5.80 -21.95
CA ALA A 89 11.25 -5.39 -22.63
C ALA A 89 12.26 -4.72 -21.68
N GLY A 90 11.81 -4.23 -20.54
CA GLY A 90 12.61 -3.46 -19.62
C GLY A 90 13.76 -4.22 -18.96
N THR A 91 14.82 -3.51 -18.60
CA THR A 91 15.99 -4.08 -17.94
C THR A 91 15.62 -4.72 -16.59
N GLY A 92 15.95 -6.02 -16.47
CA GLY A 92 15.73 -6.81 -15.24
C GLY A 92 14.32 -7.36 -15.10
N VAL A 93 13.45 -7.22 -16.10
CA VAL A 93 12.09 -7.81 -16.11
C VAL A 93 11.87 -8.80 -17.25
N SER A 94 12.58 -8.67 -18.39
CA SER A 94 12.38 -9.46 -19.61
C SER A 94 12.55 -10.98 -19.44
N ASN A 95 13.36 -11.42 -18.47
CA ASN A 95 13.61 -12.83 -18.17
C ASN A 95 13.13 -13.21 -16.76
N SER A 96 12.20 -12.46 -16.20
CA SER A 96 11.67 -12.70 -14.86
C SER A 96 10.63 -13.82 -14.87
N THR A 97 10.61 -14.61 -13.79
CA THR A 97 9.53 -15.57 -13.49
C THR A 97 8.44 -14.97 -12.61
N LYS A 98 8.50 -13.65 -12.33
CA LYS A 98 7.53 -12.96 -11.47
C LYS A 98 6.28 -12.63 -12.27
N GLN A 99 5.13 -12.72 -11.60
CA GLN A 99 3.82 -12.45 -12.19
C GLN A 99 3.10 -11.38 -11.36
N ILE A 100 2.39 -10.47 -12.01
CA ILE A 100 1.56 -9.46 -11.37
C ILE A 100 0.23 -10.08 -10.94
N ARG A 101 -0.50 -10.70 -11.89
CA ARG A 101 -1.86 -11.19 -11.68
C ARG A 101 -1.97 -12.15 -10.49
N SER A 102 -1.03 -13.08 -10.36
CA SER A 102 -1.03 -14.06 -9.25
C SER A 102 -0.82 -13.46 -7.87
N LYS A 103 -0.46 -12.18 -7.80
CA LYS A 103 -0.28 -11.43 -6.55
C LYS A 103 -1.33 -10.35 -6.33
N THR A 104 -2.13 -10.04 -7.36
CA THR A 104 -3.16 -9.00 -7.28
C THR A 104 -4.36 -9.53 -6.51
N PHE A 105 -4.73 -8.91 -5.40
CA PHE A 105 -5.79 -9.31 -4.47
C PHE A 105 -5.71 -10.79 -4.06
N SER A 106 -4.48 -11.30 -3.89
CA SER A 106 -4.25 -12.72 -3.61
C SER A 106 -4.06 -13.06 -2.13
N SER A 107 -4.12 -12.08 -1.25
CA SER A 107 -3.96 -12.29 0.18
C SER A 107 -5.22 -12.82 0.82
N SER A 108 -5.09 -13.45 2.01
CA SER A 108 -6.15 -14.24 2.64
C SER A 108 -7.22 -13.43 3.37
N ASN A 109 -7.34 -12.12 3.12
CA ASN A 109 -8.21 -11.24 3.89
C ASN A 109 -9.66 -11.14 3.38
N GLY A 110 -10.20 -12.25 2.89
CA GLY A 110 -11.61 -12.32 2.46
C GLY A 110 -11.86 -11.79 1.05
N HIS A 111 -10.82 -11.51 0.27
CA HIS A 111 -10.99 -11.12 -1.13
C HIS A 111 -11.51 -12.30 -1.95
N SER A 112 -12.52 -12.04 -2.77
CA SER A 112 -12.94 -13.01 -3.75
C SER A 112 -11.84 -13.21 -4.79
N ALA A 113 -11.49 -14.47 -5.11
CA ALA A 113 -10.60 -14.81 -6.21
C ALA A 113 -11.07 -14.24 -7.56
N THR A 114 -12.33 -13.82 -7.65
CA THR A 114 -12.93 -13.21 -8.84
C THR A 114 -12.56 -11.73 -9.01
N VAL A 115 -12.14 -11.02 -7.95
CA VAL A 115 -11.80 -9.59 -8.04
C VAL A 115 -10.70 -9.35 -9.07
N VAL A 116 -9.68 -10.21 -9.12
CA VAL A 116 -8.59 -10.08 -10.09
C VAL A 116 -9.06 -10.28 -11.55
N ASN A 117 -10.17 -11.00 -11.79
CA ASN A 117 -10.69 -11.22 -13.14
C ASN A 117 -11.17 -9.92 -13.81
N VAL A 118 -11.52 -8.89 -13.01
CA VAL A 118 -11.91 -7.58 -13.54
C VAL A 118 -10.76 -6.95 -14.35
N PHE A 119 -9.52 -7.18 -13.95
CA PHE A 119 -8.34 -6.69 -14.69
C PHE A 119 -8.22 -7.36 -16.07
N ASP A 120 -8.54 -8.64 -16.16
CA ASP A 120 -8.57 -9.34 -17.46
C ASP A 120 -9.63 -8.72 -18.37
N THR A 121 -10.83 -8.39 -17.83
CA THR A 121 -11.90 -7.74 -18.62
C THR A 121 -11.52 -6.33 -19.07
N TRP A 122 -10.72 -5.58 -18.28
CA TRP A 122 -10.23 -4.28 -18.69
C TRP A 122 -9.19 -4.35 -19.82
N ILE A 123 -8.35 -5.38 -19.83
CA ILE A 123 -7.45 -5.63 -20.97
C ILE A 123 -8.27 -5.95 -22.24
N ASP A 124 -9.30 -6.78 -22.09
CA ASP A 124 -10.20 -7.16 -23.20
C ASP A 124 -10.92 -5.93 -23.76
N ASP A 125 -11.48 -5.11 -22.91
CA ASP A 125 -12.21 -3.89 -23.28
C ASP A 125 -11.27 -2.83 -23.90
N PHE A 126 -10.08 -2.64 -23.33
CA PHE A 126 -9.09 -1.71 -23.88
C PHE A 126 -8.70 -2.10 -25.32
N THR A 127 -8.36 -3.36 -25.53
CA THR A 127 -7.89 -3.83 -26.83
C THR A 127 -9.01 -4.06 -27.85
N GLY A 128 -10.20 -4.44 -27.37
CA GLY A 128 -11.34 -4.73 -28.24
C GLY A 128 -12.23 -3.53 -28.57
N ASN A 129 -12.26 -2.52 -27.71
CA ASN A 129 -13.17 -1.39 -27.87
C ASN A 129 -12.46 -0.03 -27.88
N VAL A 130 -11.47 0.21 -27.01
CA VAL A 130 -10.83 1.55 -26.93
C VAL A 130 -9.83 1.71 -28.08
N ILE A 131 -8.94 0.75 -28.31
CA ILE A 131 -7.93 0.84 -29.39
C ILE A 131 -8.59 0.98 -30.77
N PRO A 132 -9.60 0.18 -31.16
CA PRO A 132 -10.25 0.34 -32.49
C PRO A 132 -10.91 1.71 -32.69
N ASN A 133 -11.28 2.39 -31.60
CA ASN A 133 -11.94 3.68 -31.61
C ASN A 133 -11.03 4.87 -31.21
N TRP A 134 -9.70 4.70 -31.32
CA TRP A 134 -8.71 5.68 -30.84
C TRP A 134 -8.89 7.08 -31.39
N THR A 135 -9.40 7.22 -32.60
CA THR A 135 -9.65 8.50 -33.28
C THR A 135 -11.11 8.97 -33.23
N THR A 136 -12.01 8.10 -32.76
CA THR A 136 -13.43 8.40 -32.62
C THR A 136 -13.66 9.35 -31.45
N THR A 137 -14.59 10.32 -31.58
CA THR A 137 -15.01 11.15 -30.46
C THR A 137 -15.87 10.32 -29.50
N ALA A 138 -15.48 10.25 -28.23
CA ALA A 138 -16.21 9.50 -27.22
C ALA A 138 -17.54 10.15 -26.87
N ALA A 139 -18.56 9.30 -26.63
CA ALA A 139 -19.89 9.70 -26.16
C ALA A 139 -20.48 8.55 -25.32
N ASP A 140 -21.60 8.78 -24.65
CA ASP A 140 -22.32 7.69 -23.97
C ASP A 140 -22.63 6.55 -24.94
N GLY A 141 -22.24 5.34 -24.57
CA GLY A 141 -22.33 4.15 -25.45
C GLY A 141 -21.27 4.05 -26.55
N THR A 142 -20.35 5.02 -26.68
CA THR A 142 -19.34 5.06 -27.74
C THR A 142 -17.95 5.26 -27.17
N ALA A 143 -17.06 4.26 -27.34
CA ALA A 143 -15.66 4.35 -26.97
C ALA A 143 -14.90 5.35 -27.86
N GLY A 144 -13.85 5.98 -27.37
CA GLY A 144 -13.04 6.90 -28.17
C GLY A 144 -12.19 7.85 -27.31
N LYS A 145 -11.81 8.96 -27.93
CA LYS A 145 -11.07 10.04 -27.25
C LYS A 145 -12.02 11.18 -26.81
N MET A 146 -11.72 11.73 -25.66
CA MET A 146 -12.30 12.99 -25.18
C MET A 146 -11.18 13.97 -24.88
N THR A 147 -11.35 15.22 -25.28
CA THR A 147 -10.33 16.26 -25.09
C THR A 147 -10.96 17.53 -24.50
N ASP A 148 -10.31 18.11 -23.53
CA ASP A 148 -10.60 19.46 -23.02
C ASP A 148 -9.33 20.31 -22.98
N SER A 149 -9.37 21.47 -22.31
CA SER A 149 -8.23 22.38 -22.21
C SER A 149 -7.06 21.82 -21.38
N LYS A 150 -7.25 20.74 -20.64
CA LYS A 150 -6.26 20.17 -19.71
C LYS A 150 -5.64 18.90 -20.23
N ARG A 151 -6.44 18.03 -20.88
CA ARG A 151 -5.94 16.73 -21.36
C ARG A 151 -6.78 16.09 -22.46
N THR A 152 -6.22 15.04 -23.03
CA THR A 152 -6.95 14.05 -23.83
C THR A 152 -6.95 12.73 -23.08
N VAL A 153 -8.12 12.08 -23.00
CA VAL A 153 -8.30 10.74 -22.44
C VAL A 153 -8.86 9.79 -23.49
N TYR A 154 -8.54 8.50 -23.38
CA TYR A 154 -9.09 7.44 -24.22
C TYR A 154 -9.91 6.52 -23.35
N ILE A 155 -11.20 6.46 -23.63
CA ILE A 155 -12.22 5.87 -22.76
C ILE A 155 -13.09 4.86 -23.49
N ASN A 156 -13.63 3.91 -22.73
CA ASN A 156 -14.60 2.97 -23.24
C ASN A 156 -16.00 3.60 -23.37
N ALA A 157 -16.98 2.82 -23.82
CA ALA A 157 -18.37 3.26 -24.00
C ALA A 157 -19.04 3.76 -22.69
N LYS A 158 -18.57 3.31 -21.51
CA LYS A 158 -19.04 3.72 -20.20
C LYS A 158 -18.30 4.94 -19.63
N GLY A 159 -17.35 5.51 -20.37
CA GLY A 159 -16.54 6.65 -19.93
C GLY A 159 -15.32 6.27 -19.10
N TYR A 160 -14.94 5.00 -19.00
CA TYR A 160 -13.79 4.56 -18.21
C TYR A 160 -12.48 4.78 -18.97
N GLU A 161 -11.54 5.54 -18.40
CA GLU A 161 -10.15 5.51 -18.81
C GLU A 161 -9.49 4.26 -18.20
N LEU A 162 -9.60 3.13 -18.92
CA LEU A 162 -9.24 1.79 -18.42
C LEU A 162 -7.82 1.69 -17.87
N THR A 163 -6.89 2.45 -18.45
CA THR A 163 -5.52 2.58 -17.97
C THR A 163 -5.46 3.03 -16.51
N GLN A 164 -6.32 3.99 -16.13
CA GLN A 164 -6.35 4.51 -14.76
C GLN A 164 -7.03 3.54 -13.79
N LEU A 165 -8.17 2.96 -14.19
CA LEU A 165 -8.85 1.93 -13.36
C LEU A 165 -7.86 0.80 -13.03
N PHE A 166 -7.20 0.27 -14.07
CA PHE A 166 -6.25 -0.82 -13.99
C PHE A 166 -5.10 -0.49 -13.03
N THR A 167 -4.46 0.65 -13.27
CA THR A 167 -3.25 1.04 -12.54
C THR A 167 -3.52 1.35 -11.08
N LYS A 168 -4.59 2.12 -10.80
CA LYS A 168 -4.95 2.48 -9.41
C LYS A 168 -5.50 1.27 -8.65
N GLY A 169 -6.17 0.35 -9.35
CA GLY A 169 -6.54 -0.95 -8.80
C GLY A 169 -5.32 -1.81 -8.41
N LEU A 170 -4.23 -1.75 -9.19
CA LEU A 170 -2.97 -2.44 -8.85
C LEU A 170 -2.28 -1.82 -7.63
N ILE A 171 -2.40 -0.51 -7.38
CA ILE A 171 -1.83 0.10 -6.18
C ILE A 171 -2.39 -0.56 -4.92
N GLY A 172 -3.70 -0.78 -4.87
CA GLY A 172 -4.31 -1.52 -3.76
C GLY A 172 -4.13 -3.02 -3.87
N GLY A 173 -4.47 -3.60 -5.02
CA GLY A 173 -4.51 -5.05 -5.19
C GLY A 173 -3.14 -5.73 -5.21
N LEU A 174 -2.12 -5.08 -5.76
CA LEU A 174 -0.76 -5.63 -5.80
C LEU A 174 0.10 -5.13 -4.63
N ALA A 175 0.18 -3.81 -4.40
CA ALA A 175 1.11 -3.28 -3.40
C ALA A 175 0.51 -3.33 -2.00
N LEU A 176 -0.61 -2.62 -1.75
CA LEU A 176 -1.21 -2.57 -0.42
C LEU A 176 -1.57 -3.97 0.09
N ASP A 177 -2.32 -4.76 -0.69
CA ASP A 177 -2.80 -6.09 -0.30
C ASP A 177 -1.66 -7.02 0.11
N GLN A 178 -0.57 -7.05 -0.67
CA GLN A 178 0.60 -7.87 -0.33
C GLN A 178 1.31 -7.38 0.93
N ILE A 179 1.42 -6.06 1.15
CA ILE A 179 2.04 -5.53 2.37
C ILE A 179 1.18 -5.90 3.58
N VAL A 180 -0.08 -5.44 3.61
CA VAL A 180 -0.87 -5.41 4.85
C VAL A 180 -1.62 -6.70 5.15
N ASN A 181 -2.01 -7.46 4.12
CA ASN A 181 -2.76 -8.72 4.23
C ASN A 181 -1.91 -9.96 3.93
N GLY A 182 -0.76 -9.77 3.29
CA GLY A 182 0.19 -10.83 2.97
C GLY A 182 1.39 -10.85 3.92
N TYR A 183 2.38 -10.02 3.65
CA TYR A 183 3.69 -10.12 4.30
C TYR A 183 3.71 -9.71 5.77
N LEU A 184 2.93 -8.71 6.15
CA LEU A 184 2.81 -8.26 7.54
C LEU A 184 1.60 -8.88 8.28
N ALA A 185 1.05 -9.98 7.77
CA ALA A 185 -0.13 -10.65 8.31
C ALA A 185 0.19 -12.05 8.86
N PRO A 186 -0.71 -12.64 9.67
CA PRO A 186 -0.50 -13.97 10.27
C PRO A 186 -0.24 -15.09 9.27
N VAL A 187 -0.62 -14.94 8.01
CA VAL A 187 -0.33 -15.90 6.93
C VAL A 187 1.19 -16.04 6.68
N LYS A 188 1.99 -15.04 7.03
CA LYS A 188 3.46 -15.05 6.94
C LYS A 188 4.13 -14.93 8.31
N ILE A 189 3.58 -14.09 9.20
CA ILE A 189 4.10 -13.93 10.58
C ILE A 189 3.50 -15.04 11.45
N THR A 190 3.94 -16.28 11.23
CA THR A 190 3.46 -17.46 11.94
C THR A 190 4.31 -17.77 13.17
N ALA A 191 3.77 -18.58 14.10
CA ALA A 191 4.56 -19.10 15.22
C ALA A 191 5.82 -19.87 14.74
N ALA A 192 5.69 -20.65 13.65
CA ALA A 192 6.82 -21.35 13.05
C ALA A 192 7.90 -20.40 12.49
N ALA A 193 7.48 -19.29 11.86
CA ALA A 193 8.42 -18.28 11.37
C ALA A 193 9.15 -17.56 12.52
N LYS A 194 8.44 -17.27 13.63
CA LYS A 194 9.04 -16.71 14.86
C LYS A 194 10.04 -17.70 15.49
N ALA A 195 9.67 -18.97 15.64
CA ALA A 195 10.56 -20.01 16.17
C ALA A 195 11.81 -20.22 15.28
N ALA A 196 11.67 -20.21 13.97
CA ALA A 196 12.81 -20.28 13.04
C ALA A 196 13.74 -19.06 13.17
N ASN A 197 13.15 -17.86 13.40
CA ASN A 197 13.91 -16.64 13.67
C ASN A 197 14.65 -16.71 15.00
N ASP A 198 14.03 -17.25 16.06
CA ASP A 198 14.67 -17.47 17.36
C ASP A 198 15.88 -18.42 17.26
N ALA A 199 15.76 -19.45 16.44
CA ALA A 199 16.83 -20.39 16.16
C ALA A 199 17.90 -19.83 15.19
N GLY A 200 17.68 -18.68 14.58
CA GLY A 200 18.56 -18.13 13.54
C GLY A 200 18.61 -18.97 12.27
N THR A 201 17.55 -19.74 11.99
CA THR A 201 17.49 -20.64 10.83
C THR A 201 17.41 -19.84 9.54
N PRO A 202 18.36 -20.02 8.58
CA PRO A 202 18.31 -19.34 7.31
C PRO A 202 17.02 -19.62 6.53
N TYR A 203 16.51 -18.63 5.81
CA TYR A 203 15.31 -18.80 4.96
C TYR A 203 15.46 -19.91 3.93
N LYS A 204 16.64 -20.02 3.35
CA LYS A 204 17.08 -21.07 2.41
C LYS A 204 18.59 -21.22 2.50
N ASP A 205 19.09 -22.34 1.98
CA ASP A 205 20.52 -22.57 1.88
C ASP A 205 21.24 -21.40 1.21
N GLY A 206 22.34 -20.98 1.80
CA GLY A 206 23.17 -19.87 1.32
C GLY A 206 22.60 -18.47 1.60
N LYS A 207 21.49 -18.34 2.36
CA LYS A 207 20.98 -17.05 2.81
C LYS A 207 21.47 -16.72 4.22
N ASN A 208 21.75 -15.45 4.48
CA ASN A 208 22.19 -14.92 5.77
C ASN A 208 21.05 -14.29 6.59
N TYR A 209 19.81 -14.48 6.18
CA TYR A 209 18.59 -13.96 6.82
C TYR A 209 17.56 -15.06 7.04
N THR A 210 16.71 -14.88 8.04
CA THR A 210 15.61 -15.79 8.38
C THR A 210 14.37 -15.57 7.49
N ALA A 211 13.41 -16.48 7.55
CA ALA A 211 12.15 -16.33 6.83
C ALA A 211 11.37 -15.07 7.28
N LEU A 212 11.35 -14.79 8.59
CA LEU A 212 10.61 -13.65 9.14
C LEU A 212 11.23 -12.31 8.70
N GLU A 213 12.56 -12.21 8.73
CA GLU A 213 13.30 -11.07 8.19
C GLU A 213 12.98 -10.84 6.72
N HIS A 214 13.01 -11.91 5.92
CA HIS A 214 12.71 -11.84 4.50
C HIS A 214 11.26 -11.40 4.20
N TYR A 215 10.28 -11.93 4.93
CA TYR A 215 8.88 -11.52 4.76
C TYR A 215 8.67 -10.04 5.07
N TRP A 216 9.32 -9.54 6.12
CA TRP A 216 9.27 -8.11 6.45
C TRP A 216 9.88 -7.25 5.34
N ASP A 217 11.05 -7.64 4.83
CA ASP A 217 11.73 -6.98 3.71
C ASP A 217 10.89 -7.03 2.42
N GLU A 218 10.16 -8.13 2.16
CA GLU A 218 9.25 -8.23 1.02
C GLU A 218 8.08 -7.24 1.13
N GLY A 219 7.53 -7.04 2.34
CA GLY A 219 6.55 -5.98 2.61
C GLY A 219 7.13 -4.58 2.36
N PHE A 220 8.32 -4.30 2.89
CA PHE A 220 9.06 -3.05 2.65
C PHE A 220 9.30 -2.82 1.15
N GLY A 221 9.69 -3.85 0.42
CA GLY A 221 10.02 -3.80 -0.99
C GLY A 221 8.85 -3.42 -1.90
N TYR A 222 7.60 -3.74 -1.54
CA TYR A 222 6.44 -3.28 -2.30
C TYR A 222 6.19 -1.76 -2.18
N LEU A 223 6.69 -1.12 -1.13
CA LEU A 223 6.58 0.33 -0.97
C LEU A 223 7.83 1.05 -1.50
N TYR A 224 9.01 0.58 -1.14
CA TYR A 224 10.27 1.30 -1.37
C TYR A 224 11.19 0.64 -2.41
N GLY A 225 10.81 -0.48 -3.00
CA GLY A 225 11.68 -1.28 -3.88
C GLY A 225 12.09 -0.61 -5.19
N LEU A 226 11.53 0.53 -5.54
CA LEU A 226 11.93 1.37 -6.69
C LEU A 226 12.46 2.74 -6.30
N GLU A 227 12.64 3.02 -5.01
CA GLU A 227 13.40 4.19 -4.61
C GLU A 227 14.85 4.07 -5.08
N ALA A 228 15.42 5.17 -5.53
CA ALA A 228 16.84 5.20 -5.95
C ALA A 228 17.75 4.90 -4.76
N ASP A 229 17.37 5.39 -3.59
CA ASP A 229 17.95 5.06 -2.29
C ASP A 229 16.83 4.73 -1.30
N TYR A 230 16.58 3.46 -1.07
CA TYR A 230 15.56 3.01 -0.11
C TYR A 230 15.93 3.29 1.34
N LYS A 231 17.19 3.62 1.64
CA LYS A 231 17.65 4.05 2.96
C LYS A 231 17.28 5.50 3.27
N ASN A 232 17.05 6.30 2.21
CA ASN A 232 16.61 7.68 2.31
C ASN A 232 15.54 7.95 1.22
N PRO A 233 14.34 7.36 1.34
CA PRO A 233 13.32 7.44 0.31
C PRO A 233 12.79 8.86 0.15
N THR A 234 12.67 9.31 -1.10
CA THR A 234 12.16 10.64 -1.43
C THR A 234 10.66 10.65 -1.73
N LEU A 235 10.06 9.48 -1.97
CA LEU A 235 8.66 9.29 -2.35
C LEU A 235 8.23 10.10 -3.58
N SER A 236 9.20 10.59 -4.36
CA SER A 236 8.95 11.33 -5.59
C SER A 236 8.40 10.45 -6.70
N GLY A 237 8.55 9.14 -6.56
CA GLY A 237 7.91 8.06 -7.32
C GLY A 237 8.21 8.03 -8.81
N ASN A 238 8.34 6.85 -9.35
CA ASN A 238 8.54 6.60 -10.78
C ASN A 238 7.19 6.47 -11.51
N GLY A 239 6.35 7.50 -11.46
CA GLY A 239 5.07 7.50 -12.15
C GLY A 239 3.85 7.17 -11.27
N ASP A 240 2.66 7.32 -11.84
CA ASP A 240 1.37 7.22 -11.13
C ASP A 240 0.90 5.79 -10.85
N VAL A 241 1.81 4.81 -10.85
CA VAL A 241 1.52 3.39 -10.69
C VAL A 241 1.95 2.82 -9.34
N LEU A 242 2.62 3.62 -8.50
CA LEU A 242 3.25 3.13 -7.27
C LEU A 242 2.61 3.71 -6.02
N LEU A 243 2.47 2.86 -5.00
CA LEU A 243 1.92 3.24 -3.71
C LEU A 243 2.78 4.31 -3.00
N ASN A 244 4.12 4.24 -3.12
CA ASN A 244 5.04 5.21 -2.52
C ASN A 244 4.76 6.65 -2.98
N LYS A 245 4.48 6.87 -4.26
CA LYS A 245 4.13 8.20 -4.79
C LYS A 245 2.86 8.74 -4.13
N TYR A 246 1.86 7.90 -3.93
CA TYR A 246 0.61 8.32 -3.29
C TYR A 246 0.78 8.55 -1.80
N THR A 247 1.66 7.78 -1.15
CA THR A 247 2.10 8.06 0.22
C THR A 247 2.73 9.45 0.32
N GLY A 248 3.64 9.80 -0.61
CA GLY A 248 4.22 11.14 -0.68
C GLY A 248 3.21 12.25 -0.98
N LYS A 249 2.23 12.01 -1.88
CA LYS A 249 1.15 12.98 -2.15
C LYS A 249 0.30 13.25 -0.91
N VAL A 250 -0.04 12.23 -0.15
CA VAL A 250 -0.85 12.35 1.07
C VAL A 250 -0.05 12.99 2.21
N ASP A 251 1.23 12.67 2.34
CA ASP A 251 2.17 13.31 3.28
C ASP A 251 2.31 14.81 3.03
N GLY A 252 2.45 15.20 1.77
CA GLY A 252 2.58 16.61 1.36
C GLY A 252 1.28 17.41 1.39
N SER A 253 0.14 16.81 1.77
CA SER A 253 -1.17 17.47 1.73
C SER A 253 -2.01 17.24 2.99
N SER A 254 -2.73 16.14 3.05
CA SER A 254 -3.78 15.89 4.05
C SER A 254 -3.30 15.25 5.34
N HIS A 255 -2.18 14.50 5.31
CA HIS A 255 -1.64 13.80 6.48
C HIS A 255 -0.12 14.00 6.61
N PRO A 256 0.37 15.21 6.94
CA PRO A 256 1.79 15.47 7.11
C PRO A 256 2.44 14.55 8.15
N GLY A 257 3.59 13.95 7.81
CA GLY A 257 4.32 13.02 8.66
C GLY A 257 3.95 11.55 8.50
N ILE A 258 2.92 11.21 7.71
CA ILE A 258 2.51 9.82 7.47
C ILE A 258 3.62 9.00 6.83
N ALA A 259 4.35 9.58 5.88
CA ALA A 259 5.45 8.90 5.19
C ALA A 259 6.57 8.52 6.16
N LYS A 260 6.97 9.46 7.01
CA LYS A 260 7.97 9.22 8.05
C LYS A 260 7.50 8.16 9.05
N LYS A 261 6.25 8.24 9.49
CA LYS A 261 5.67 7.28 10.43
C LYS A 261 5.69 5.85 9.89
N ILE A 262 5.38 5.67 8.60
CA ILE A 262 5.43 4.36 7.93
C ILE A 262 6.87 3.87 7.83
N TYR A 263 7.81 4.74 7.43
CA TYR A 263 9.22 4.38 7.25
C TYR A 263 9.87 3.98 8.58
N ASP A 264 9.68 4.79 9.63
CA ASP A 264 10.17 4.50 10.98
C ASP A 264 9.60 3.17 11.52
N ALA A 265 8.30 2.90 11.24
CA ALA A 265 7.68 1.65 11.64
C ALA A 265 8.28 0.43 10.92
N PHE A 266 8.64 0.57 9.64
CA PHE A 266 9.37 -0.50 8.93
C PHE A 266 10.74 -0.75 9.53
N ILE A 267 11.52 0.29 9.86
CA ILE A 267 12.84 0.15 10.48
C ILE A 267 12.71 -0.48 11.87
N MET A 268 11.84 0.05 12.71
CA MET A 268 11.64 -0.43 14.08
C MET A 268 11.16 -1.89 14.10
N GLY A 269 10.22 -2.26 13.24
CA GLY A 269 9.70 -3.62 13.17
C GLY A 269 10.75 -4.62 12.67
N ARG A 270 11.60 -4.23 11.70
CA ARG A 270 12.71 -5.07 11.24
C ARG A 270 13.79 -5.22 12.33
N ALA A 271 14.07 -4.15 13.08
CA ALA A 271 14.97 -4.20 14.25
C ALA A 271 14.38 -5.09 15.36
N ALA A 272 13.06 -5.03 15.57
CA ALA A 272 12.38 -5.89 16.53
C ALA A 272 12.46 -7.38 16.18
N ILE A 273 12.46 -7.74 14.89
CA ILE A 273 12.68 -9.11 14.43
C ILE A 273 14.10 -9.56 14.78
N VAL A 274 15.11 -8.73 14.53
CA VAL A 274 16.51 -9.02 14.90
C VAL A 274 16.65 -9.19 16.42
N ALA A 275 16.02 -8.34 17.20
CA ALA A 275 16.00 -8.40 18.67
C ALA A 275 15.07 -9.48 19.23
N LYS A 276 14.32 -10.22 18.38
CA LYS A 276 13.32 -11.23 18.77
C LYS A 276 12.19 -10.67 19.66
N ASN A 277 11.93 -9.36 19.57
CA ASN A 277 10.84 -8.70 20.28
C ASN A 277 9.60 -8.62 19.40
N TYR A 278 8.80 -9.70 19.39
CA TYR A 278 7.63 -9.82 18.52
C TYR A 278 6.47 -8.93 18.93
N THR A 279 6.41 -8.50 20.18
CA THR A 279 5.41 -7.50 20.64
C THR A 279 5.63 -6.16 19.96
N VAL A 280 6.87 -5.70 19.91
CA VAL A 280 7.23 -4.46 19.18
C VAL A 280 7.00 -4.65 17.67
N MET A 281 7.43 -5.76 17.09
CA MET A 281 7.21 -6.07 15.67
C MET A 281 5.72 -6.01 15.31
N ASP A 282 4.84 -6.65 16.09
CA ASP A 282 3.40 -6.69 15.82
C ASP A 282 2.78 -5.28 15.96
N ALA A 283 3.25 -4.46 16.91
CA ALA A 283 2.84 -3.07 17.05
C ALA A 283 3.22 -2.23 15.81
N GLN A 284 4.44 -2.41 15.28
CA GLN A 284 4.88 -1.71 14.07
C GLN A 284 4.13 -2.17 12.82
N ALA A 285 3.87 -3.47 12.69
CA ALA A 285 3.02 -4.00 11.62
C ALA A 285 1.62 -3.36 11.63
N LYS A 286 1.02 -3.16 12.81
CA LYS A 286 -0.26 -2.47 12.96
C LYS A 286 -0.18 -1.02 12.46
N ILE A 287 0.86 -0.28 12.82
CA ILE A 287 1.06 1.11 12.36
C ILE A 287 1.11 1.14 10.83
N ILE A 288 1.94 0.31 10.21
CA ILE A 288 2.09 0.26 8.75
C ILE A 288 0.74 -0.04 8.07
N LYS A 289 -0.01 -1.02 8.56
CA LYS A 289 -1.32 -1.40 8.02
C LYS A 289 -2.32 -0.24 8.04
N VAL A 290 -2.43 0.43 9.18
CA VAL A 290 -3.37 1.53 9.37
C VAL A 290 -2.96 2.73 8.52
N GLU A 291 -1.70 3.14 8.56
CA GLU A 291 -1.26 4.34 7.85
C GLU A 291 -1.28 4.16 6.31
N LEU A 292 -0.91 3.00 5.78
CA LEU A 292 -1.05 2.74 4.35
C LEU A 292 -2.52 2.65 3.91
N SER A 293 -3.41 2.17 4.77
CA SER A 293 -4.84 2.18 4.49
C SER A 293 -5.41 3.59 4.41
N LYS A 294 -4.96 4.52 5.26
CA LYS A 294 -5.31 5.95 5.17
C LYS A 294 -4.95 6.54 3.81
N VAL A 295 -3.80 6.17 3.25
CA VAL A 295 -3.38 6.65 1.91
C VAL A 295 -4.43 6.29 0.86
N ILE A 296 -4.91 5.05 0.85
CA ILE A 296 -5.93 4.59 -0.10
C ILE A 296 -7.26 5.30 0.13
N MET A 297 -7.70 5.41 1.39
CA MET A 297 -8.96 6.06 1.76
C MET A 297 -8.95 7.54 1.37
N GLN A 298 -7.86 8.26 1.69
CA GLN A 298 -7.71 9.67 1.34
C GLN A 298 -7.74 9.86 -0.19
N LYS A 299 -7.00 9.03 -0.93
CA LYS A 299 -6.96 9.18 -2.40
C LYS A 299 -8.29 8.82 -3.05
N SER A 300 -9.04 7.87 -2.51
CA SER A 300 -10.40 7.58 -2.97
C SER A 300 -11.30 8.83 -2.88
N ALA A 301 -11.28 9.50 -1.72
CA ALA A 301 -12.08 10.72 -1.51
C ALA A 301 -11.58 11.91 -2.35
N ASP A 302 -10.25 12.10 -2.44
CA ASP A 302 -9.65 13.19 -3.22
C ASP A 302 -10.08 13.14 -4.69
N TYR A 303 -10.10 11.95 -5.29
CA TYR A 303 -10.44 11.78 -6.70
C TYR A 303 -11.94 11.91 -6.97
N LEU A 304 -12.79 11.47 -6.03
CA LEU A 304 -14.24 11.72 -6.11
C LEU A 304 -14.56 13.22 -6.06
N ASN A 305 -13.97 13.95 -5.11
CA ASN A 305 -14.12 15.40 -4.99
C ASN A 305 -13.46 16.13 -6.19
N GLY A 306 -12.32 15.60 -6.66
CA GLY A 306 -11.64 16.10 -7.85
C GLY A 306 -12.49 16.00 -9.13
N TYR A 307 -13.26 14.91 -9.30
CA TYR A 307 -14.21 14.79 -10.39
C TYR A 307 -15.24 15.91 -10.36
N VAL A 308 -15.87 16.14 -9.21
CA VAL A 308 -16.91 17.18 -9.04
C VAL A 308 -16.34 18.56 -9.37
N SER A 309 -15.19 18.92 -8.81
CA SER A 309 -14.56 20.23 -9.05
C SER A 309 -14.18 20.43 -10.53
N LYS A 310 -13.51 19.45 -11.14
CA LYS A 310 -13.05 19.56 -12.54
C LYS A 310 -14.22 19.62 -13.53
N LYS A 311 -15.31 18.90 -13.26
CA LYS A 311 -16.56 18.96 -14.03
C LYS A 311 -17.21 20.34 -13.92
N ALA A 312 -17.25 20.93 -12.72
CA ALA A 312 -17.75 22.27 -12.49
C ALA A 312 -16.92 23.33 -13.23
N ASP A 313 -15.60 23.13 -13.39
CA ASP A 313 -14.69 23.98 -14.16
C ASP A 313 -14.84 23.79 -15.69
N GLY A 314 -15.74 22.92 -16.16
CA GLY A 314 -15.95 22.60 -17.57
C GLY A 314 -14.89 21.70 -18.21
N ASN A 315 -13.99 21.10 -17.40
CA ASN A 315 -12.91 20.23 -17.86
C ASN A 315 -13.35 18.76 -17.75
N MET A 316 -14.21 18.30 -18.66
CA MET A 316 -14.82 16.97 -18.58
C MET A 316 -13.82 15.83 -18.78
N ALA A 317 -12.84 15.96 -19.69
CA ALA A 317 -11.82 14.94 -19.88
C ALA A 317 -10.95 14.80 -18.62
N ASP A 318 -10.61 15.91 -17.96
CA ASP A 318 -9.87 15.90 -16.70
C ASP A 318 -10.70 15.35 -15.54
N ALA A 319 -12.02 15.61 -15.53
CA ALA A 319 -12.95 15.03 -14.56
C ALA A 319 -13.06 13.50 -14.71
N ILE A 320 -13.26 13.01 -15.93
CA ILE A 320 -13.29 11.57 -16.25
C ILE A 320 -11.99 10.87 -15.86
N HIS A 321 -10.85 11.51 -16.10
CA HIS A 321 -9.56 11.00 -15.64
C HIS A 321 -9.53 10.84 -14.12
N ALA A 322 -9.94 11.88 -13.38
CA ALA A 322 -9.98 11.81 -11.92
C ALA A 322 -10.93 10.71 -11.43
N LEU A 323 -12.12 10.60 -12.04
CA LEU A 323 -13.08 9.55 -11.66
C LEU A 323 -12.54 8.14 -11.95
N SER A 324 -11.80 7.98 -13.05
CA SER A 324 -11.13 6.72 -13.40
C SER A 324 -10.06 6.34 -12.39
N GLU A 325 -9.26 7.30 -11.92
CA GLU A 325 -8.32 7.08 -10.82
C GLU A 325 -9.06 6.73 -9.53
N GLY A 326 -10.13 7.47 -9.21
CA GLY A 326 -11.00 7.23 -8.05
C GLY A 326 -11.60 5.83 -8.04
N TYR A 327 -12.07 5.32 -9.18
CA TYR A 327 -12.60 3.96 -9.29
C TYR A 327 -11.58 2.90 -8.83
N GLY A 328 -10.34 2.99 -9.30
CA GLY A 328 -9.29 2.05 -8.90
C GLY A 328 -8.94 2.13 -7.41
N PHE A 329 -8.94 3.34 -6.83
CA PHE A 329 -8.74 3.51 -5.38
C PHE A 329 -9.93 3.02 -4.56
N ILE A 330 -11.19 3.23 -5.00
CA ILE A 330 -12.38 2.69 -4.33
C ILE A 330 -12.36 1.16 -4.36
N MET A 331 -12.03 0.55 -5.51
CA MET A 331 -11.84 -0.90 -5.60
C MET A 331 -10.79 -1.40 -4.59
N SER A 332 -9.77 -0.60 -4.33
CA SER A 332 -8.67 -0.92 -3.40
C SER A 332 -9.07 -0.83 -1.92
N LEU A 333 -10.19 -0.20 -1.57
CA LEU A 333 -10.67 -0.09 -0.17
C LEU A 333 -10.88 -1.46 0.49
N GLN A 334 -11.28 -2.49 -0.27
CA GLN A 334 -11.42 -3.85 0.25
C GLN A 334 -10.08 -4.50 0.65
N ALA A 335 -8.95 -3.95 0.18
CA ALA A 335 -7.61 -4.41 0.56
C ALA A 335 -7.05 -3.66 1.78
N THR A 336 -7.74 -2.66 2.30
CA THR A 336 -7.33 -1.92 3.50
C THR A 336 -7.30 -2.83 4.73
N ASN A 337 -6.62 -2.40 5.81
CA ASN A 337 -6.50 -3.18 7.04
C ASN A 337 -6.48 -2.26 8.25
N ASP A 338 -7.37 -2.50 9.20
CA ASP A 338 -7.55 -1.74 10.44
C ASP A 338 -6.49 -2.05 11.52
N GLY A 339 -5.49 -2.85 11.17
CA GLY A 339 -4.47 -3.35 12.08
C GLY A 339 -4.87 -4.64 12.82
N THR A 340 -6.13 -5.05 12.76
CA THR A 340 -6.62 -6.31 13.36
C THR A 340 -6.82 -7.42 12.32
N GLY A 341 -6.71 -7.10 11.04
CA GLY A 341 -6.91 -8.01 9.93
C GLY A 341 -8.23 -7.82 9.19
N LYS A 342 -9.00 -6.77 9.52
CA LYS A 342 -10.26 -6.47 8.83
C LYS A 342 -10.08 -5.27 7.89
N PRO A 343 -10.73 -5.26 6.72
CA PRO A 343 -10.75 -4.07 5.88
C PRO A 343 -11.64 -2.99 6.51
N TYR A 344 -11.37 -1.72 6.21
CA TYR A 344 -12.25 -0.61 6.57
C TYR A 344 -13.57 -0.64 5.82
N PHE A 345 -13.60 -1.22 4.62
CA PHE A 345 -14.79 -1.45 3.81
C PHE A 345 -14.82 -2.88 3.32
N SER A 346 -15.92 -3.58 3.58
CA SER A 346 -16.16 -4.93 3.07
C SER A 346 -16.27 -4.93 1.54
N ALA A 347 -16.08 -6.08 0.92
CA ALA A 347 -16.28 -6.25 -0.53
C ALA A 347 -17.72 -5.83 -0.95
N THR A 348 -18.72 -6.07 -0.11
CA THR A 348 -20.12 -5.66 -0.38
C THR A 348 -20.25 -4.14 -0.42
N GLU A 349 -19.68 -3.43 0.54
CA GLU A 349 -19.72 -1.96 0.57
C GLU A 349 -18.95 -1.36 -0.61
N VAL A 350 -17.77 -1.90 -0.93
CA VAL A 350 -16.99 -1.49 -2.10
C VAL A 350 -17.79 -1.72 -3.39
N ASN A 351 -18.40 -2.88 -3.57
CA ASN A 351 -19.22 -3.16 -4.74
C ASN A 351 -20.44 -2.24 -4.84
N ALA A 352 -21.07 -1.86 -3.73
CA ALA A 352 -22.15 -0.87 -3.72
C ALA A 352 -21.67 0.52 -4.15
N MET A 353 -20.45 0.93 -3.79
CA MET A 353 -19.84 2.18 -4.28
C MET A 353 -19.53 2.08 -5.79
N LEU A 354 -18.93 0.97 -6.24
CA LEU A 354 -18.59 0.76 -7.65
C LEU A 354 -19.83 0.68 -8.54
N ALA A 355 -20.95 0.15 -8.04
CA ALA A 355 -22.23 0.13 -8.76
C ALA A 355 -22.75 1.55 -9.08
N LYS A 356 -22.52 2.54 -8.21
CA LYS A 356 -22.83 3.95 -8.49
C LYS A 356 -21.95 4.54 -9.60
N LEU A 357 -20.80 3.92 -9.86
CA LEU A 357 -19.83 4.31 -10.88
C LEU A 357 -19.90 3.41 -12.13
N GLU A 358 -20.99 2.67 -12.32
CA GLU A 358 -21.08 1.70 -13.42
C GLU A 358 -21.05 2.35 -14.82
N ASN A 359 -21.54 3.59 -14.92
CA ASN A 359 -21.50 4.40 -16.15
C ASN A 359 -21.14 5.85 -15.80
N PHE A 360 -19.96 6.31 -16.17
CA PHE A 360 -19.47 7.66 -15.84
C PHE A 360 -20.28 8.79 -16.49
N TRP A 361 -21.00 8.49 -17.57
CA TRP A 361 -21.87 9.47 -18.22
C TRP A 361 -23.08 9.84 -17.35
N THR A 362 -23.47 8.96 -16.44
CA THR A 362 -24.65 9.14 -15.58
C THR A 362 -24.31 9.39 -14.09
N VAL A 363 -23.02 9.39 -13.73
CA VAL A 363 -22.58 9.66 -12.34
C VAL A 363 -22.96 11.06 -11.91
N THR A 364 -23.59 11.17 -10.74
CA THR A 364 -23.98 12.45 -10.16
C THR A 364 -22.91 12.99 -9.21
N ASP A 365 -22.83 14.31 -9.08
CA ASP A 365 -21.95 14.98 -8.12
C ASP A 365 -22.32 14.59 -6.68
N ALA A 366 -23.62 14.39 -6.41
CA ALA A 366 -24.11 13.94 -5.11
C ALA A 366 -23.60 12.53 -4.74
N ASP A 367 -23.56 11.59 -5.69
CA ASP A 367 -22.99 10.25 -5.45
C ASP A 367 -21.51 10.33 -5.09
N CYS A 368 -20.73 11.10 -5.85
CA CYS A 368 -19.30 11.28 -5.58
C CYS A 368 -19.06 11.92 -4.20
N THR A 369 -19.75 13.01 -3.89
CA THR A 369 -19.62 13.72 -2.60
C THR A 369 -20.03 12.84 -1.42
N SER A 370 -21.14 12.09 -1.56
CA SER A 370 -21.62 11.17 -0.52
C SER A 370 -20.62 10.03 -0.26
N MET A 371 -20.07 9.42 -1.33
CA MET A 371 -19.05 8.38 -1.19
C MET A 371 -17.78 8.93 -0.55
N ALA A 372 -17.29 10.10 -0.97
CA ALA A 372 -16.12 10.74 -0.39
C ALA A 372 -16.31 10.99 1.12
N THR A 373 -17.46 11.53 1.51
CA THR A 373 -17.81 11.78 2.92
C THR A 373 -17.82 10.49 3.73
N THR A 374 -18.44 9.42 3.20
CA THR A 374 -18.49 8.11 3.85
C THR A 374 -17.08 7.53 4.07
N ILE A 375 -16.22 7.63 3.06
CA ILE A 375 -14.85 7.12 3.12
C ILE A 375 -14.04 7.88 4.17
N LEU A 376 -14.12 9.21 4.18
CA LEU A 376 -13.40 10.05 5.14
C LEU A 376 -13.91 9.86 6.57
N ALA A 377 -15.21 9.65 6.77
CA ALA A 377 -15.79 9.40 8.09
C ALA A 377 -15.32 8.05 8.71
N ALA A 378 -15.02 7.06 7.88
CA ALA A 378 -14.50 5.77 8.32
C ALA A 378 -12.98 5.76 8.57
N MET A 379 -12.27 6.86 8.21
CA MET A 379 -10.82 6.92 8.35
C MET A 379 -10.41 7.04 9.83
N PRO A 380 -9.43 6.22 10.29
CA PRO A 380 -8.93 6.35 11.66
C PRO A 380 -8.23 7.70 11.87
N GLN A 381 -8.35 8.24 13.07
CA GLN A 381 -7.70 9.50 13.45
C GLN A 381 -6.18 9.34 13.61
#